data_bb2f1ed12e44f12be71a5eb6fa06efd3
#
_entry.id   bb2f1ed12e44f12be71a5eb6fa06efd3
#
_cell.length_a   1.000
_cell.length_b   1.000
_cell.length_c   1.000
_cell.angle_alpha   90.00
_cell.angle_beta   90.00
_cell.angle_gamma   90.00
#
_symmetry.space_group_name_H-M   'P 1'
#
loop_
_entity.id
_entity.type
_entity.pdbx_description
1 polymer ?
#
loop_
_entity_poly.entity_id
_entity_poly.type
_entity_poly.pdbx_seq_one_letter_code
_entity_poly.pdbx_strand_id
1 'polypeptide(L)'
;MFYSFNIALSVIIVVLLLVTLNAIKILREYQRGVIFTLGRFSKVKGPGLIFVVPVVQQMVRVDLRVVTMDVPSQDVISRDNVSVKVNAVLYFRVVAPDKAIIQVERYLEATSQLAQTTLRAVLGKHELDEMLSEREKLNLDIQQILDAQTDSWGIKVTNVEIKHIDLNESMVRAIARQAEAERERRAKVIHAEGEKQAAQALMEAAEILANQPSAMQLRYLQTLTQVAGDKSSTLVFPIPVDLLSSLMGKKG
;
A
#
# COMPACT_ATOMS: atom_id res chain seq x y z
N MET A 1 11.09 -66.93 -42.59
CA MET A 1 12.11 -66.29 -41.72
C MET A 1 12.41 -64.84 -42.09
N PHE A 2 12.57 -64.51 -43.37
CA PHE A 2 12.82 -63.10 -43.82
C PHE A 2 11.65 -62.14 -43.56
N TYR A 3 10.38 -62.51 -43.67
CA TYR A 3 9.21 -61.68 -43.43
C TYR A 3 9.06 -61.31 -41.96
N SER A 4 9.29 -62.21 -41.03
CA SER A 4 9.22 -61.94 -39.59
C SER A 4 10.34 -60.99 -39.12
N PHE A 5 11.52 -61.09 -39.76
CA PHE A 5 12.64 -60.18 -39.48
C PHE A 5 12.35 -58.74 -39.94
N ASN A 6 11.75 -58.57 -41.13
CA ASN A 6 11.38 -57.26 -41.65
C ASN A 6 10.26 -56.61 -40.82
N ILE A 7 9.28 -57.34 -40.31
CA ILE A 7 8.24 -56.84 -39.43
C ILE A 7 8.85 -56.42 -38.09
N ALA A 8 9.72 -57.23 -37.50
CA ALA A 8 10.39 -56.89 -36.26
C ALA A 8 11.24 -55.58 -36.39
N LEU A 9 11.97 -55.44 -37.49
CA LEU A 9 12.79 -54.28 -37.80
C LEU A 9 11.91 -53.05 -37.99
N SER A 10 10.79 -53.13 -38.70
CA SER A 10 9.88 -52.00 -38.89
C SER A 10 9.22 -51.57 -37.58
N VAL A 11 8.84 -52.46 -36.68
CA VAL A 11 8.34 -52.15 -35.36
C VAL A 11 9.39 -51.43 -34.52
N ILE A 12 10.64 -51.87 -34.53
CA ILE A 12 11.73 -51.22 -33.80
C ILE A 12 11.96 -49.80 -34.32
N ILE A 13 11.95 -49.61 -35.65
CA ILE A 13 12.10 -48.25 -36.24
C ILE A 13 10.94 -47.32 -35.83
N VAL A 14 9.72 -47.82 -35.85
CA VAL A 14 8.54 -47.02 -35.42
C VAL A 14 8.62 -46.66 -33.94
N VAL A 15 9.00 -47.61 -33.09
CA VAL A 15 9.19 -47.35 -31.65
C VAL A 15 10.29 -46.33 -31.44
N LEU A 16 11.43 -46.45 -32.12
CA LEU A 16 12.53 -45.51 -32.02
C LEU A 16 12.11 -44.10 -32.48
N LEU A 17 11.34 -44.00 -33.56
CA LEU A 17 10.80 -42.75 -34.07
C LEU A 17 9.83 -42.09 -33.04
N LEU A 18 8.94 -42.86 -32.43
CA LEU A 18 8.02 -42.38 -31.40
C LEU A 18 8.77 -41.92 -30.16
N VAL A 19 9.81 -42.61 -29.74
CA VAL A 19 10.67 -42.20 -28.60
C VAL A 19 11.40 -40.90 -28.92
N THR A 20 11.96 -40.75 -30.11
CA THR A 20 12.67 -39.51 -30.51
C THR A 20 11.73 -38.32 -30.62
N LEU A 21 10.52 -38.48 -31.15
CA LEU A 21 9.51 -37.42 -31.20
C LEU A 21 9.07 -36.98 -29.81
N ASN A 22 8.92 -37.89 -28.86
CA ASN A 22 8.59 -37.58 -27.48
C ASN A 22 9.77 -36.99 -26.67
N ALA A 23 11.01 -37.22 -27.12
CA ALA A 23 12.21 -36.72 -26.47
C ALA A 23 12.43 -35.21 -26.70
N ILE A 24 11.88 -34.68 -27.79
CA ILE A 24 12.01 -33.25 -28.14
C ILE A 24 10.98 -32.44 -27.34
N LYS A 25 11.47 -31.49 -26.52
CA LYS A 25 10.63 -30.54 -25.78
C LYS A 25 11.11 -29.13 -26.07
N ILE A 26 10.16 -28.23 -26.23
CA ILE A 26 10.43 -26.80 -26.43
C ILE A 26 10.03 -26.04 -25.17
N LEU A 27 10.95 -25.29 -24.63
CA LEU A 27 10.72 -24.37 -23.49
C LEU A 27 10.65 -22.94 -23.98
N ARG A 28 9.70 -22.19 -23.43
CA ARG A 28 9.56 -20.76 -23.69
C ARG A 28 10.66 -19.98 -22.95
N GLU A 29 10.91 -18.74 -23.36
CA GLU A 29 11.95 -17.86 -22.79
C GLU A 29 11.86 -17.73 -21.26
N TYR A 30 10.65 -17.64 -20.76
CA TYR A 30 10.34 -17.50 -19.34
C TYR A 30 10.22 -18.82 -18.58
N GLN A 31 10.50 -19.96 -19.22
CA GLN A 31 10.44 -21.29 -18.60
C GLN A 31 11.83 -21.88 -18.44
N ARG A 32 12.02 -22.63 -17.36
CA ARG A 32 13.21 -23.48 -17.16
C ARG A 32 12.76 -24.91 -16.91
N GLY A 33 13.53 -25.83 -17.44
CA GLY A 33 13.30 -27.26 -17.26
C GLY A 33 14.27 -27.84 -16.24
N VAL A 34 13.76 -28.22 -15.07
CA VAL A 34 14.53 -28.97 -14.07
C VAL A 34 14.49 -30.44 -14.46
N ILE A 35 15.67 -31.02 -14.76
CA ILE A 35 15.80 -32.40 -15.26
C ILE A 35 16.30 -33.30 -14.16
N PHE A 36 15.56 -34.37 -13.95
CA PHE A 36 15.92 -35.50 -13.09
C PHE A 36 16.26 -36.68 -13.96
N THR A 37 17.41 -37.32 -13.72
CA THR A 37 17.84 -38.53 -14.40
C THR A 37 17.82 -39.66 -13.38
N LEU A 38 17.00 -40.70 -13.64
CA LEU A 38 16.78 -41.80 -12.69
C LEU A 38 16.47 -41.33 -11.24
N GLY A 39 15.64 -40.29 -11.11
CA GLY A 39 15.25 -39.72 -9.82
C GLY A 39 16.27 -38.77 -9.19
N ARG A 40 17.47 -38.62 -9.74
CA ARG A 40 18.47 -37.64 -9.23
C ARG A 40 18.46 -36.38 -10.05
N PHE A 41 18.57 -35.22 -9.38
CA PHE A 41 18.77 -33.94 -10.03
C PHE A 41 20.02 -33.97 -10.92
N SER A 42 19.86 -33.56 -12.17
CA SER A 42 20.97 -33.52 -13.13
C SER A 42 21.37 -32.07 -13.46
N LYS A 43 20.46 -31.31 -14.02
CA LYS A 43 20.70 -29.92 -14.43
C LYS A 43 19.43 -29.15 -14.70
N VAL A 44 19.52 -27.81 -14.69
CA VAL A 44 18.49 -26.91 -15.21
C VAL A 44 18.81 -26.59 -16.67
N LYS A 45 17.84 -26.79 -17.57
CA LYS A 45 17.95 -26.40 -18.98
C LYS A 45 17.20 -25.09 -19.23
N GLY A 46 17.82 -24.22 -20.04
CA GLY A 46 17.29 -22.95 -20.49
C GLY A 46 16.19 -23.06 -21.54
N PRO A 47 15.74 -21.93 -22.11
CA PRO A 47 14.73 -21.90 -23.16
C PRO A 47 15.25 -22.46 -24.47
N GLY A 48 14.32 -22.76 -25.37
CA GLY A 48 14.59 -23.30 -26.69
C GLY A 48 14.33 -24.81 -26.78
N LEU A 49 14.96 -25.43 -27.77
CA LEU A 49 14.82 -26.87 -28.06
C LEU A 49 15.70 -27.67 -27.12
N ILE A 50 15.08 -28.55 -26.35
CA ILE A 50 15.77 -29.43 -25.42
C ILE A 50 15.44 -30.88 -25.71
N PHE A 51 16.41 -31.75 -25.45
CA PHE A 51 16.27 -33.18 -25.59
C PHE A 51 16.19 -33.80 -24.18
N VAL A 52 15.11 -34.56 -23.95
CA VAL A 52 14.83 -35.26 -22.69
C VAL A 52 14.54 -36.72 -23.04
N VAL A 53 15.37 -37.65 -22.60
CA VAL A 53 15.20 -39.06 -22.89
C VAL A 53 14.00 -39.60 -22.11
N PRO A 54 12.90 -40.02 -22.79
CA PRO A 54 11.75 -40.58 -22.11
C PRO A 54 12.15 -41.78 -21.25
N VAL A 55 11.41 -42.04 -20.18
CA VAL A 55 11.64 -43.13 -19.20
C VAL A 55 12.85 -42.89 -18.27
N VAL A 56 13.98 -42.44 -18.80
CA VAL A 56 15.23 -42.22 -18.03
C VAL A 56 15.25 -40.85 -17.38
N GLN A 57 14.70 -39.85 -18.08
CA GLN A 57 14.69 -38.46 -17.63
C GLN A 57 13.27 -37.95 -17.45
N GLN A 58 13.07 -37.26 -16.33
CA GLN A 58 11.86 -36.51 -16.03
C GLN A 58 12.17 -35.03 -16.01
N MET A 59 11.26 -34.20 -16.55
CA MET A 59 11.40 -32.75 -16.58
C MET A 59 10.22 -32.10 -15.89
N VAL A 60 10.53 -31.22 -14.93
CA VAL A 60 9.58 -30.32 -14.32
C VAL A 60 9.79 -28.92 -14.89
N ARG A 61 8.72 -28.31 -15.38
CA ARG A 61 8.74 -26.94 -15.90
C ARG A 61 8.47 -25.94 -14.80
N VAL A 62 9.30 -24.91 -14.72
CA VAL A 62 9.15 -23.81 -13.75
C VAL A 62 9.08 -22.51 -14.53
N ASP A 63 8.11 -21.66 -14.20
CA ASP A 63 7.95 -20.32 -14.75
C ASP A 63 8.77 -19.33 -13.90
N LEU A 64 9.51 -18.41 -14.55
CA LEU A 64 10.35 -17.42 -13.88
C LEU A 64 9.69 -16.04 -13.78
N ARG A 65 8.51 -15.88 -14.34
CA ARG A 65 7.78 -14.62 -14.28
C ARG A 65 7.33 -14.34 -12.85
N VAL A 66 7.08 -13.06 -12.58
CA VAL A 66 6.47 -12.66 -11.32
C VAL A 66 5.06 -13.26 -11.23
N VAL A 67 4.81 -13.93 -10.14
CA VAL A 67 3.51 -14.48 -9.78
C VAL A 67 2.90 -13.59 -8.73
N THR A 68 1.65 -13.22 -8.94
CA THR A 68 0.84 -12.51 -7.94
C THR A 68 0.01 -13.53 -7.17
N MET A 69 0.11 -13.49 -5.86
CA MET A 69 -0.61 -14.40 -4.97
C MET A 69 -1.38 -13.61 -3.92
N ASP A 70 -2.68 -13.86 -3.83
CA ASP A 70 -3.50 -13.34 -2.74
C ASP A 70 -3.24 -14.13 -1.46
N VAL A 71 -2.89 -13.40 -0.39
CA VAL A 71 -2.81 -13.94 0.97
C VAL A 71 -4.19 -13.80 1.60
N PRO A 72 -4.85 -14.91 1.96
CA PRO A 72 -6.18 -14.87 2.54
C PRO A 72 -6.22 -14.09 3.85
N SER A 73 -7.38 -13.54 4.16
CA SER A 73 -7.61 -12.77 5.39
C SER A 73 -7.17 -13.50 6.64
N GLN A 74 -6.37 -12.83 7.46
CA GLN A 74 -5.89 -13.29 8.75
C GLN A 74 -6.47 -12.45 9.87
N ASP A 75 -7.00 -13.11 10.89
CA ASP A 75 -7.36 -12.45 12.14
C ASP A 75 -6.06 -12.22 12.96
N VAL A 76 -5.78 -10.98 13.26
CA VAL A 76 -4.59 -10.55 13.99
C VAL A 76 -5.00 -9.68 15.17
N ILE A 77 -4.34 -9.85 16.29
CA ILE A 77 -4.48 -8.94 17.43
C ILE A 77 -3.25 -8.04 17.45
N SER A 78 -3.48 -6.73 17.34
CA SER A 78 -2.44 -5.72 17.39
C SER A 78 -1.81 -5.59 18.78
N ARG A 79 -0.70 -4.87 18.89
CA ARG A 79 -0.01 -4.64 20.17
C ARG A 79 -0.89 -3.92 21.20
N ASP A 80 -1.80 -3.06 20.75
CA ASP A 80 -2.79 -2.36 21.56
C ASP A 80 -4.09 -3.15 21.80
N ASN A 81 -4.03 -4.49 21.57
CA ASN A 81 -5.09 -5.45 21.85
C ASN A 81 -6.38 -5.25 21.03
N VAL A 82 -6.25 -4.73 19.82
CA VAL A 82 -7.36 -4.59 18.87
C VAL A 82 -7.33 -5.75 17.87
N SER A 83 -8.48 -6.43 17.72
CA SER A 83 -8.63 -7.49 16.71
C SER A 83 -8.95 -6.88 15.35
N VAL A 84 -8.12 -7.21 14.35
CA VAL A 84 -8.24 -6.75 12.97
C VAL A 84 -8.18 -7.92 12.00
N LYS A 85 -8.87 -7.81 10.86
CA LYS A 85 -8.72 -8.74 9.74
C LYS A 85 -7.89 -8.08 8.66
N VAL A 86 -6.80 -8.73 8.30
CA VAL A 86 -5.87 -8.19 7.31
C VAL A 86 -5.67 -9.18 6.19
N ASN A 87 -5.72 -8.71 4.95
CA ASN A 87 -5.34 -9.43 3.75
C ASN A 87 -4.24 -8.69 3.01
N ALA A 88 -3.45 -9.43 2.24
CA ALA A 88 -2.32 -8.88 1.51
C ALA A 88 -2.19 -9.54 0.12
N VAL A 89 -1.38 -8.93 -0.72
CA VAL A 89 -0.93 -9.50 -1.99
C VAL A 89 0.57 -9.64 -1.94
N LEU A 90 1.03 -10.79 -2.38
CA LEU A 90 2.44 -11.13 -2.49
C LEU A 90 2.84 -11.23 -3.97
N TYR A 91 3.91 -10.53 -4.33
CA TYR A 91 4.55 -10.62 -5.64
C TYR A 91 5.89 -11.32 -5.48
N PHE A 92 6.06 -12.45 -6.14
CA PHE A 92 7.30 -13.20 -6.08
C PHE A 92 7.62 -13.86 -7.41
N ARG A 93 8.86 -14.26 -7.57
CA ARG A 93 9.34 -15.05 -8.74
C ARG A 93 10.32 -16.11 -8.31
N VAL A 94 10.41 -17.16 -9.07
CA VAL A 94 11.42 -18.19 -8.89
C VAL A 94 12.73 -17.72 -9.53
N VAL A 95 13.81 -17.70 -8.76
CA VAL A 95 15.17 -17.33 -9.22
C VAL A 95 16.01 -18.59 -9.45
N ALA A 96 15.91 -19.57 -8.53
CA ALA A 96 16.61 -20.85 -8.62
C ALA A 96 15.61 -22.00 -8.73
N PRO A 97 15.25 -22.41 -9.98
CA PRO A 97 14.22 -23.43 -10.22
C PRO A 97 14.54 -24.80 -9.62
N ASP A 98 15.82 -25.15 -9.53
CA ASP A 98 16.31 -26.37 -8.89
C ASP A 98 15.95 -26.39 -7.41
N LYS A 99 16.24 -25.31 -6.69
CA LYS A 99 15.93 -25.20 -5.26
C LYS A 99 14.42 -25.23 -5.02
N ALA A 100 13.64 -24.52 -5.85
CA ALA A 100 12.20 -24.45 -5.70
C ALA A 100 11.49 -25.81 -5.84
N ILE A 101 12.08 -26.74 -6.60
CA ILE A 101 11.50 -28.08 -6.81
C ILE A 101 12.10 -29.12 -5.86
N ILE A 102 13.36 -28.95 -5.44
CA ILE A 102 14.04 -29.93 -4.59
C ILE A 102 13.81 -29.68 -3.10
N GLN A 103 13.83 -28.39 -2.69
CA GLN A 103 13.74 -28.02 -1.29
C GLN A 103 12.30 -28.01 -0.75
N VAL A 104 11.33 -27.78 -1.63
CA VAL A 104 9.92 -27.62 -1.23
C VAL A 104 9.02 -28.40 -2.19
N GLU A 105 8.14 -29.23 -1.66
CA GLU A 105 7.22 -30.04 -2.47
C GLU A 105 6.26 -29.19 -3.30
N ARG A 106 5.62 -28.21 -2.66
CA ARG A 106 4.64 -27.29 -3.26
C ARG A 106 4.96 -25.85 -2.88
N TYR A 107 5.94 -25.28 -3.56
CA TYR A 107 6.48 -23.96 -3.21
C TYR A 107 5.43 -22.84 -3.21
N LEU A 108 4.39 -22.91 -4.06
CA LEU A 108 3.31 -21.95 -4.08
C LEU A 108 2.52 -21.94 -2.76
N GLU A 109 2.13 -23.13 -2.28
CA GLU A 109 1.38 -23.28 -1.04
C GLU A 109 2.24 -22.96 0.18
N ALA A 110 3.48 -23.42 0.17
CA ALA A 110 4.44 -23.14 1.24
C ALA A 110 4.68 -21.63 1.39
N THR A 111 4.85 -20.91 0.25
CA THR A 111 5.02 -19.45 0.25
C THR A 111 3.75 -18.75 0.76
N SER A 112 2.56 -19.22 0.39
CA SER A 112 1.30 -18.69 0.89
C SER A 112 1.17 -18.85 2.42
N GLN A 113 1.45 -20.02 2.95
CA GLN A 113 1.39 -20.27 4.40
C GLN A 113 2.44 -19.46 5.16
N LEU A 114 3.65 -19.36 4.61
CA LEU A 114 4.70 -18.53 5.19
C LEU A 114 4.29 -17.06 5.23
N ALA A 115 3.70 -16.55 4.13
CA ALA A 115 3.20 -15.19 4.08
C ALA A 115 2.12 -14.93 5.14
N GLN A 116 1.16 -15.85 5.32
CA GLN A 116 0.11 -15.75 6.34
C GLN A 116 0.68 -15.67 7.76
N THR A 117 1.63 -16.55 8.08
CA THR A 117 2.25 -16.57 9.41
C THR A 117 3.13 -15.37 9.68
N THR A 118 3.88 -14.92 8.68
CA THR A 118 4.73 -13.72 8.76
C THR A 118 3.88 -12.46 8.89
N LEU A 119 2.80 -12.34 8.10
CA LEU A 119 1.85 -11.24 8.19
C LEU A 119 1.30 -11.11 9.62
N ARG A 120 0.82 -12.22 10.19
CA ARG A 120 0.33 -12.25 11.58
C ARG A 120 1.41 -11.88 12.59
N ALA A 121 2.62 -12.40 12.44
CA ALA A 121 3.72 -12.16 13.36
C ALA A 121 4.23 -10.71 13.34
N VAL A 122 4.28 -10.08 12.16
CA VAL A 122 4.71 -8.68 12.01
C VAL A 122 3.62 -7.75 12.53
N LEU A 123 2.39 -7.89 12.05
CA LEU A 123 1.29 -7.02 12.44
C LEU A 123 0.98 -7.10 13.94
N GLY A 124 1.11 -8.28 14.56
CA GLY A 124 0.93 -8.43 16.01
C GLY A 124 1.95 -7.67 16.87
N LYS A 125 3.03 -7.15 16.30
CA LYS A 125 4.03 -6.32 16.99
C LYS A 125 3.75 -4.82 16.91
N HIS A 126 2.85 -4.40 16.02
CA HIS A 126 2.55 -3.01 15.74
C HIS A 126 1.21 -2.58 16.33
N GLU A 127 1.07 -1.30 16.60
CA GLU A 127 -0.20 -0.69 17.01
C GLU A 127 -1.10 -0.47 15.81
N LEU A 128 -2.40 -0.36 16.05
CA LEU A 128 -3.37 -0.14 14.98
C LEU A 128 -3.09 1.15 14.21
N ASP A 129 -2.70 2.22 14.89
CA ASP A 129 -2.39 3.51 14.26
C ASP A 129 -1.19 3.39 13.31
N GLU A 130 -0.14 2.65 13.69
CA GLU A 130 1.01 2.34 12.82
C GLU A 130 0.57 1.55 11.58
N MET A 131 -0.32 0.56 11.75
CA MET A 131 -0.84 -0.25 10.64
C MET A 131 -1.64 0.57 9.62
N LEU A 132 -2.29 1.65 10.07
CA LEU A 132 -3.10 2.51 9.21
C LEU A 132 -2.27 3.63 8.55
N SER A 133 -1.29 4.20 9.28
CA SER A 133 -0.50 5.36 8.85
C SER A 133 0.82 5.01 8.18
N GLU A 134 1.51 3.92 8.60
CA GLU A 134 2.85 3.55 8.13
C GLU A 134 2.86 2.24 7.30
N ARG A 135 1.86 2.06 6.43
CA ARG A 135 1.71 0.84 5.60
C ARG A 135 2.95 0.51 4.78
N GLU A 136 3.62 1.50 4.21
CA GLU A 136 4.81 1.29 3.38
C GLU A 136 5.95 0.65 4.16
N LYS A 137 6.17 1.10 5.39
CA LYS A 137 7.18 0.53 6.29
C LYS A 137 6.85 -0.93 6.63
N LEU A 138 5.60 -1.21 6.98
CA LEU A 138 5.13 -2.57 7.25
C LEU A 138 5.26 -3.50 6.03
N ASN A 139 4.94 -3.02 4.84
CA ASN A 139 5.10 -3.76 3.60
C ASN A 139 6.58 -4.13 3.37
N LEU A 140 7.51 -3.20 3.61
CA LEU A 140 8.94 -3.44 3.50
C LEU A 140 9.46 -4.44 4.55
N ASP A 141 9.03 -4.31 5.79
CA ASP A 141 9.42 -5.23 6.86
C ASP A 141 8.95 -6.67 6.57
N ILE A 142 7.69 -6.82 6.15
CA ILE A 142 7.14 -8.12 5.77
C ILE A 142 7.88 -8.67 4.56
N GLN A 143 8.14 -7.85 3.55
CA GLN A 143 8.88 -8.24 2.35
C GLN A 143 10.29 -8.74 2.70
N GLN A 144 11.04 -8.02 3.52
CA GLN A 144 12.40 -8.39 3.91
C GLN A 144 12.44 -9.73 4.67
N ILE A 145 11.50 -9.94 5.60
CA ILE A 145 11.41 -11.18 6.36
C ILE A 145 11.07 -12.36 5.44
N LEU A 146 10.09 -12.17 4.54
CA LEU A 146 9.69 -13.21 3.61
C LEU A 146 10.80 -13.54 2.61
N ASP A 147 11.47 -12.51 2.04
CA ASP A 147 12.58 -12.70 1.09
C ASP A 147 13.72 -13.48 1.72
N ALA A 148 14.10 -13.15 2.96
CA ALA A 148 15.13 -13.87 3.70
C ALA A 148 14.77 -15.35 3.97
N GLN A 149 13.50 -15.64 4.27
CA GLN A 149 13.03 -17.01 4.54
C GLN A 149 12.87 -17.85 3.27
N THR A 150 12.47 -17.22 2.16
CA THR A 150 12.24 -17.93 0.87
C THR A 150 13.50 -18.05 0.00
N ASP A 151 14.59 -17.37 0.34
CA ASP A 151 15.87 -17.45 -0.39
C ASP A 151 16.42 -18.88 -0.43
N SER A 152 16.29 -19.62 0.66
CA SER A 152 16.68 -21.05 0.73
C SER A 152 15.92 -21.89 -0.29
N TRP A 153 14.70 -21.54 -0.66
CA TRP A 153 13.87 -22.19 -1.65
C TRP A 153 14.12 -21.70 -3.08
N GLY A 154 15.00 -20.71 -3.26
CA GLY A 154 15.27 -20.09 -4.55
C GLY A 154 14.13 -19.24 -5.08
N ILE A 155 13.31 -18.69 -4.19
CA ILE A 155 12.20 -17.80 -4.47
C ILE A 155 12.58 -16.39 -3.99
N LYS A 156 12.36 -15.39 -4.83
CA LYS A 156 12.55 -14.00 -4.49
C LYS A 156 11.22 -13.28 -4.34
N VAL A 157 10.96 -12.76 -3.17
CA VAL A 157 9.82 -11.88 -2.90
C VAL A 157 10.16 -10.47 -3.40
N THR A 158 9.40 -10.00 -4.39
CA THR A 158 9.65 -8.70 -5.03
C THR A 158 8.94 -7.59 -4.28
N ASN A 159 7.69 -7.84 -3.88
CA ASN A 159 6.86 -6.87 -3.17
C ASN A 159 5.79 -7.57 -2.33
N VAL A 160 5.36 -6.92 -1.26
CA VAL A 160 4.21 -7.29 -0.43
C VAL A 160 3.36 -6.06 -0.23
N GLU A 161 2.07 -6.18 -0.41
CA GLU A 161 1.13 -5.07 -0.24
C GLU A 161 -0.05 -5.49 0.63
N ILE A 162 -0.28 -4.77 1.70
CA ILE A 162 -1.47 -4.91 2.53
C ILE A 162 -2.64 -4.28 1.78
N LYS A 163 -3.66 -5.09 1.42
CA LYS A 163 -4.85 -4.63 0.70
C LYS A 163 -5.82 -3.87 1.62
N HIS A 164 -6.36 -4.58 2.59
CA HIS A 164 -7.38 -4.07 3.50
C HIS A 164 -7.05 -4.45 4.94
N ILE A 165 -7.43 -3.55 5.83
CA ILE A 165 -7.43 -3.78 7.27
C ILE A 165 -8.86 -3.54 7.72
N ASP A 166 -9.59 -4.62 7.97
CA ASP A 166 -10.97 -4.57 8.38
C ASP A 166 -11.06 -4.56 9.91
N LEU A 167 -11.75 -3.55 10.41
CA LEU A 167 -11.97 -3.33 11.83
C LEU A 167 -13.41 -3.72 12.22
N ASN A 168 -13.62 -4.10 13.46
CA ASN A 168 -14.96 -4.29 13.98
C ASN A 168 -15.73 -2.94 13.97
N GLU A 169 -17.00 -2.96 13.63
CA GLU A 169 -17.85 -1.74 13.57
C GLU A 169 -17.84 -0.92 14.86
N SER A 170 -17.77 -1.56 16.01
CA SER A 170 -17.67 -0.84 17.30
C SER A 170 -16.39 0.00 17.39
N MET A 171 -15.28 -0.55 16.89
CA MET A 171 -13.99 0.15 16.86
C MET A 171 -13.99 1.28 15.82
N VAL A 172 -14.54 1.04 14.62
CA VAL A 172 -14.71 2.09 13.59
C VAL A 172 -15.48 3.29 14.17
N ARG A 173 -16.56 3.03 14.90
CA ARG A 173 -17.34 4.10 15.57
C ARG A 173 -16.57 4.79 16.70
N ALA A 174 -15.72 4.06 17.42
CA ALA A 174 -14.88 4.65 18.47
C ALA A 174 -13.80 5.57 17.87
N ILE A 175 -13.09 5.11 16.85
CA ILE A 175 -12.08 5.91 16.11
C ILE A 175 -12.73 7.14 15.46
N ALA A 176 -13.91 7.00 14.86
CA ALA A 176 -14.62 8.14 14.27
C ALA A 176 -14.93 9.23 15.32
N ARG A 177 -15.44 8.85 16.48
CA ARG A 177 -15.69 9.81 17.60
C ARG A 177 -14.42 10.46 18.11
N GLN A 178 -13.34 9.71 18.24
CA GLN A 178 -12.04 10.24 18.64
C GLN A 178 -11.50 11.24 17.62
N ALA A 179 -11.57 10.89 16.33
CA ALA A 179 -11.14 11.77 15.24
C ALA A 179 -11.98 13.05 15.17
N GLU A 180 -13.30 12.96 15.41
CA GLU A 180 -14.19 14.12 15.46
C GLU A 180 -13.85 15.03 16.64
N ALA A 181 -13.66 14.50 17.84
CA ALA A 181 -13.26 15.26 19.01
C ALA A 181 -11.90 15.95 18.82
N GLU A 182 -10.93 15.27 18.23
CA GLU A 182 -9.61 15.86 17.95
C GLU A 182 -9.69 16.96 16.87
N ARG A 183 -10.52 16.80 15.85
CA ARG A 183 -10.78 17.85 14.85
C ARG A 183 -11.44 19.06 15.49
N GLU A 184 -12.43 18.86 16.37
CA GLU A 184 -13.09 19.93 17.10
C GLU A 184 -12.11 20.68 18.03
N ARG A 185 -11.27 19.93 18.75
CA ARG A 185 -10.21 20.51 19.59
C ARG A 185 -9.25 21.37 18.75
N ARG A 186 -8.77 20.85 17.61
CA ARG A 186 -7.87 21.61 16.72
C ARG A 186 -8.57 22.85 16.14
N ALA A 187 -9.82 22.73 15.73
CA ALA A 187 -10.58 23.85 15.21
C ALA A 187 -10.72 24.98 16.26
N LYS A 188 -11.00 24.62 17.53
CA LYS A 188 -11.06 25.60 18.64
C LYS A 188 -9.72 26.28 18.89
N VAL A 189 -8.61 25.55 18.84
CA VAL A 189 -7.26 26.13 19.01
C VAL A 189 -6.93 27.09 17.86
N ILE A 190 -7.20 26.66 16.61
CA ILE A 190 -6.95 27.51 15.42
C ILE A 190 -7.81 28.78 15.47
N HIS A 191 -9.09 28.66 15.87
CA HIS A 191 -9.98 29.80 16.01
C HIS A 191 -9.47 30.78 17.07
N ALA A 192 -9.11 30.27 18.26
CA ALA A 192 -8.58 31.10 19.34
C ALA A 192 -7.26 31.81 18.96
N GLU A 193 -6.36 31.09 18.27
CA GLU A 193 -5.13 31.70 17.76
C GLU A 193 -5.40 32.77 16.69
N GLY A 194 -6.37 32.49 15.80
CA GLY A 194 -6.82 33.44 14.79
C GLY A 194 -7.43 34.70 15.41
N GLU A 195 -8.27 34.57 16.46
CA GLU A 195 -8.83 35.73 17.22
C GLU A 195 -7.72 36.53 17.89
N LYS A 196 -6.75 35.86 18.50
CA LYS A 196 -5.60 36.54 19.14
C LYS A 196 -4.79 37.35 18.12
N GLN A 197 -4.47 36.75 16.96
CA GLN A 197 -3.75 37.43 15.88
C GLN A 197 -4.54 38.59 15.30
N ALA A 198 -5.85 38.43 15.13
CA ALA A 198 -6.74 39.50 14.67
C ALA A 198 -6.82 40.63 15.68
N ALA A 199 -6.95 40.30 16.97
CA ALA A 199 -6.97 41.31 18.04
C ALA A 199 -5.66 42.13 18.12
N GLN A 200 -4.53 41.44 17.98
CA GLN A 200 -3.22 42.06 17.94
C GLN A 200 -3.06 43.01 16.73
N ALA A 201 -3.44 42.53 15.54
CA ALA A 201 -3.41 43.34 14.32
C ALA A 201 -4.34 44.55 14.40
N LEU A 202 -5.52 44.39 15.01
CA LEU A 202 -6.44 45.52 15.28
C LEU A 202 -5.86 46.53 16.28
N MET A 203 -5.18 46.06 17.32
CA MET A 203 -4.51 46.93 18.28
C MET A 203 -3.40 47.75 17.60
N GLU A 204 -2.53 47.11 16.83
CA GLU A 204 -1.46 47.76 16.07
C GLU A 204 -2.02 48.79 15.06
N ALA A 205 -3.11 48.41 14.37
CA ALA A 205 -3.79 49.32 13.44
C ALA A 205 -4.41 50.53 14.17
N ALA A 206 -4.99 50.33 15.37
CA ALA A 206 -5.55 51.39 16.18
C ALA A 206 -4.47 52.37 16.71
N GLU A 207 -3.30 51.85 17.14
CA GLU A 207 -2.14 52.67 17.53
C GLU A 207 -1.64 53.55 16.38
N ILE A 208 -1.51 52.99 15.17
CA ILE A 208 -1.11 53.73 13.98
C ILE A 208 -2.12 54.85 13.64
N LEU A 209 -3.43 54.55 13.75
CA LEU A 209 -4.49 55.52 13.48
C LEU A 209 -4.62 56.60 14.55
N ALA A 210 -4.32 56.25 15.80
CA ALA A 210 -4.34 57.23 16.93
C ALA A 210 -3.28 58.32 16.80
N ASN A 211 -2.13 58.03 16.17
CA ASN A 211 -1.05 58.97 15.92
C ASN A 211 -1.39 60.04 14.87
N GLN A 212 -2.48 59.89 14.10
CA GLN A 212 -2.91 60.85 13.09
C GLN A 212 -4.45 61.04 13.13
N PRO A 213 -4.98 62.10 13.76
CA PRO A 213 -6.44 62.31 13.88
C PRO A 213 -7.20 62.37 12.55
N SER A 214 -6.56 62.84 11.48
CA SER A 214 -7.15 62.85 10.11
C SER A 214 -7.33 61.46 9.51
N ALA A 215 -6.51 60.49 9.89
CA ALA A 215 -6.60 59.10 9.41
C ALA A 215 -7.86 58.41 9.96
N MET A 216 -8.25 58.68 11.19
CA MET A 216 -9.48 58.19 11.80
C MET A 216 -10.74 58.66 11.03
N GLN A 217 -10.78 59.93 10.60
CA GLN A 217 -11.88 60.47 9.82
C GLN A 217 -11.97 59.81 8.43
N LEU A 218 -10.84 59.62 7.77
CA LEU A 218 -10.81 58.93 6.48
C LEU A 218 -11.26 57.46 6.60
N ARG A 219 -10.85 56.77 7.67
CA ARG A 219 -11.28 55.38 7.93
C ARG A 219 -12.78 55.29 8.18
N TYR A 220 -13.31 56.24 8.93
CA TYR A 220 -14.76 56.36 9.16
C TYR A 220 -15.53 56.55 7.85
N LEU A 221 -15.07 57.42 6.97
CA LEU A 221 -15.66 57.62 5.64
C LEU A 221 -15.56 56.39 4.75
N GLN A 222 -14.44 55.69 4.79
CA GLN A 222 -14.28 54.41 4.05
C GLN A 222 -15.26 53.37 4.55
N THR A 223 -15.39 53.18 5.85
CA THR A 223 -16.33 52.22 6.43
C THR A 223 -17.78 52.56 6.08
N LEU A 224 -18.12 53.86 6.08
CA LEU A 224 -19.41 54.37 5.62
C LEU A 224 -19.70 53.96 4.17
N THR A 225 -18.74 54.13 3.28
CA THR A 225 -18.88 53.78 1.86
C THR A 225 -19.04 52.26 1.67
N GLN A 226 -18.37 51.47 2.52
CA GLN A 226 -18.43 50.01 2.47
C GLN A 226 -19.77 49.47 3.00
N VAL A 227 -20.34 50.08 4.01
CA VAL A 227 -21.66 49.73 4.59
C VAL A 227 -22.83 50.28 3.75
N ALA A 228 -22.63 51.41 3.06
CA ALA A 228 -23.61 52.05 2.16
C ALA A 228 -23.71 51.38 0.78
N GLY A 229 -23.17 50.15 0.58
CA GLY A 229 -23.25 49.42 -0.69
C GLY A 229 -24.69 49.17 -1.16
N ASP A 230 -24.89 49.08 -2.44
CA ASP A 230 -26.08 49.23 -3.32
C ASP A 230 -27.42 48.53 -2.92
N LYS A 231 -27.59 47.97 -1.73
CA LYS A 231 -28.80 47.19 -1.38
C LYS A 231 -29.38 47.41 0.01
N SER A 232 -28.94 48.33 0.82
CA SER A 232 -29.48 48.54 2.17
C SER A 232 -30.35 49.78 2.22
N SER A 233 -31.67 49.59 2.39
CA SER A 233 -32.65 50.68 2.56
C SER A 233 -32.70 51.26 3.98
N THR A 234 -31.93 50.73 4.93
CA THR A 234 -31.90 51.23 6.32
C THR A 234 -30.47 51.16 6.84
N LEU A 235 -29.87 52.31 7.13
CA LEU A 235 -28.57 52.43 7.77
C LEU A 235 -28.78 52.75 9.25
N VAL A 236 -28.39 51.83 10.14
CA VAL A 236 -28.33 52.08 11.58
C VAL A 236 -26.92 52.59 11.92
N PHE A 237 -26.81 53.85 12.27
CA PHE A 237 -25.54 54.45 12.70
C PHE A 237 -25.39 54.41 14.21
N PRO A 238 -24.44 53.66 14.77
CA PRO A 238 -23.99 53.83 16.12
C PRO A 238 -23.11 55.11 16.18
N ILE A 239 -23.64 56.21 16.60
CA ILE A 239 -22.87 57.43 16.83
C ILE A 239 -22.19 57.30 18.20
N PRO A 240 -20.82 57.32 18.27
CA PRO A 240 -20.12 57.35 19.55
C PRO A 240 -20.54 58.60 20.33
N VAL A 241 -20.94 58.42 21.57
CA VAL A 241 -21.46 59.50 22.44
C VAL A 241 -20.44 60.66 22.64
N ASP A 242 -19.13 60.31 22.49
CA ASP A 242 -18.03 61.26 22.58
C ASP A 242 -18.01 62.33 21.46
N LEU A 243 -18.50 61.96 20.25
CA LEU A 243 -18.65 62.91 19.15
C LEU A 243 -19.80 63.90 19.38
N LEU A 244 -20.86 63.43 20.01
CA LEU A 244 -21.97 64.29 20.39
C LEU A 244 -21.55 65.30 21.49
N SER A 245 -20.74 64.87 22.46
CA SER A 245 -20.23 65.70 23.52
C SER A 245 -19.29 66.81 22.99
N SER A 246 -18.48 66.55 21.99
CA SER A 246 -17.59 67.49 21.34
C SER A 246 -18.33 68.59 20.52
N LEU A 247 -19.48 68.20 19.94
CA LEU A 247 -20.34 69.10 19.17
C LEU A 247 -21.25 69.99 20.07
N MET A 248 -21.66 69.45 21.24
CA MET A 248 -22.51 70.17 22.20
C MET A 248 -21.71 71.03 23.21
N GLY A 249 -20.38 70.76 23.33
CA GLY A 249 -19.50 71.44 24.31
C GLY A 249 -18.94 72.78 23.86
N LYS A 250 -19.41 73.48 22.82
CA LYS A 250 -18.97 74.78 22.39
C LYS A 250 -20.13 75.78 22.34
N LYS A 251 -20.78 76.01 23.50
CA LYS A 251 -21.56 77.20 23.78
C LYS A 251 -21.32 77.59 25.26
N GLY A 252 -20.45 78.52 25.41
CA GLY A 252 -20.17 79.17 26.70
C GLY A 252 -18.85 79.88 26.65
#